data_60e35df94bebc2e3d5d6107b6ffb08a1
#
_entry.id   60e35df94bebc2e3d5d6107b6ffb08a1
#
_cell.length_a   1.000
_cell.length_b   1.000
_cell.length_c   1.000
_cell.angle_alpha   90.00
_cell.angle_beta   90.00
_cell.angle_gamma   90.00
#
_symmetry.space_group_name_H-M   'P 1'
#
loop_
_entity.id
_entity.type
_entity.pdbx_description
1 polymer ?
#
loop_
_entity_poly.entity_id
_entity_poly.type
_entity_poly.pdbx_seq_one_letter_code
_entity_poly.pdbx_strand_id
1 'polypeptide(L)'
;MISCYNPFETKERNLIKIYSFEKGIHMKAISKMKSLILKYRHAWVLLYGLIYMPWFCYLEKRQTIHYLIHSPLDDYIPFVEYFIIPYLLWFVFLAVTGAYFFFTNRRDFYRLAAFLCSGMTIFLIVCTIFPNGLNLRPVTFPRENIFTDLVRMIYSMDTPTNVLPSIHVYNSIGAMAAIAHSTSLKKHRGVQIGSYVLGILIIFSTVFLKQHSITDVIAALAMACMIYPFVYATQEKKETKLSQQLI
;
A
#
# COMPACT_ATOMS: atom_id res chain seq x y z
N MET A 1 42.95 28.78 60.06
CA MET A 1 43.08 27.63 59.15
C MET A 1 42.77 28.15 57.74
N ILE A 2 43.79 28.33 56.91
CA ILE A 2 43.63 28.76 55.50
C ILE A 2 43.42 27.47 54.72
N SER A 3 42.19 27.28 54.21
CA SER A 3 41.88 26.18 53.27
C SER A 3 42.63 26.40 51.97
N CYS A 4 43.63 25.58 51.67
CA CYS A 4 44.37 25.65 50.42
C CYS A 4 43.42 25.30 49.27
N TYR A 5 43.04 26.30 48.47
CA TYR A 5 42.30 26.10 47.25
C TYR A 5 43.23 25.49 46.20
N ASN A 6 42.97 24.22 45.85
CA ASN A 6 43.72 23.52 44.81
C ASN A 6 43.00 23.62 43.43
N PRO A 7 43.45 24.46 42.53
CA PRO A 7 42.79 24.73 41.26
C PRO A 7 42.82 23.49 40.32
N PHE A 8 43.78 22.58 40.48
CA PHE A 8 43.89 21.36 39.69
C PHE A 8 42.79 20.33 40.03
N GLU A 9 42.45 20.19 41.33
CA GLU A 9 41.40 19.26 41.79
C GLU A 9 40.00 19.71 41.32
N THR A 10 39.79 21.04 41.18
CA THR A 10 38.54 21.61 40.70
C THR A 10 38.36 21.39 39.22
N LYS A 11 39.45 21.50 38.43
CA LYS A 11 39.46 21.28 37.00
C LYS A 11 39.20 19.80 36.64
N GLU A 12 39.79 18.90 37.38
CA GLU A 12 39.60 17.44 37.22
C GLU A 12 38.16 17.00 37.52
N ARG A 13 37.58 17.51 38.62
CA ARG A 13 36.18 17.28 39.00
C ARG A 13 35.20 17.80 37.94
N ASN A 14 35.48 18.94 37.33
CA ASN A 14 34.65 19.50 36.25
C ASN A 14 34.76 18.66 34.98
N LEU A 15 35.92 18.17 34.59
CA LEU A 15 36.10 17.29 33.45
C LEU A 15 35.35 15.94 33.66
N ILE A 16 35.41 15.37 34.84
CA ILE A 16 34.67 14.13 35.18
C ILE A 16 33.15 14.38 35.09
N LYS A 17 32.66 15.53 35.57
CA LYS A 17 31.23 15.89 35.44
C LYS A 17 30.79 16.06 33.99
N ILE A 18 31.60 16.73 33.16
CA ILE A 18 31.31 16.93 31.73
C ILE A 18 31.28 15.56 31.02
N TYR A 19 32.29 14.73 31.26
CA TYR A 19 32.34 13.38 30.66
C TYR A 19 31.17 12.49 31.09
N SER A 20 30.78 12.53 32.36
CA SER A 20 29.63 11.77 32.85
C SER A 20 28.31 12.28 32.31
N PHE A 21 28.19 13.59 32.09
CA PHE A 21 27.03 14.23 31.47
C PHE A 21 26.88 13.84 29.98
N GLU A 22 27.99 13.93 29.22
CA GLU A 22 28.00 13.51 27.82
C GLU A 22 27.69 12.02 27.65
N LYS A 23 28.27 11.17 28.51
CA LYS A 23 27.96 9.72 28.50
C LYS A 23 26.49 9.44 28.82
N GLY A 24 25.90 10.21 29.74
CA GLY A 24 24.47 10.15 30.08
C GLY A 24 23.56 10.53 28.89
N ILE A 25 23.91 11.57 28.13
CA ILE A 25 23.18 11.98 26.91
C ILE A 25 23.29 10.91 25.84
N HIS A 26 24.49 10.37 25.59
CA HIS A 26 24.73 9.31 24.62
C HIS A 26 23.94 8.04 24.94
N MET A 27 23.93 7.62 26.20
CA MET A 27 23.17 6.45 26.66
C MET A 27 21.65 6.65 26.49
N LYS A 28 21.12 7.83 26.81
CA LYS A 28 19.70 8.17 26.58
C LYS A 28 19.35 8.16 25.08
N ALA A 29 20.21 8.70 24.22
CA ALA A 29 20.02 8.69 22.78
C ALA A 29 19.98 7.26 22.21
N ILE A 30 20.92 6.38 22.62
CA ILE A 30 20.98 4.97 22.23
C ILE A 30 19.73 4.23 22.72
N SER A 31 19.31 4.43 23.96
CA SER A 31 18.11 3.85 24.54
C SER A 31 16.85 4.25 23.75
N LYS A 32 16.71 5.55 23.43
CA LYS A 32 15.62 6.07 22.61
C LYS A 32 15.63 5.46 21.21
N MET A 33 16.80 5.36 20.60
CA MET A 33 16.93 4.76 19.26
C MET A 33 16.55 3.28 19.27
N LYS A 34 17.02 2.49 20.25
CA LYS A 34 16.60 1.09 20.44
C LYS A 34 15.09 0.96 20.61
N SER A 35 14.47 1.82 21.39
CA SER A 35 13.02 1.81 21.60
C SER A 35 12.26 2.11 20.31
N LEU A 36 12.73 3.04 19.48
CA LEU A 36 12.14 3.34 18.18
C LEU A 36 12.28 2.17 17.20
N ILE A 37 13.45 1.55 17.13
CA ILE A 37 13.69 0.37 16.28
C ILE A 37 12.75 -0.78 16.69
N LEU A 38 12.61 -1.03 17.98
CA LEU A 38 11.71 -2.06 18.50
C LEU A 38 10.24 -1.71 18.25
N LYS A 39 9.88 -0.42 18.35
CA LYS A 39 8.53 0.07 18.06
C LYS A 39 8.16 -0.11 16.60
N TYR A 40 9.07 0.17 15.68
CA TYR A 40 8.81 0.13 14.22
C TYR A 40 9.50 -1.05 13.52
N ARG A 41 9.81 -2.12 14.27
CA ARG A 41 10.45 -3.31 13.67
C ARG A 41 9.68 -3.90 12.48
N HIS A 42 8.36 -3.70 12.42
CA HIS A 42 7.52 -4.15 11.31
C HIS A 42 7.77 -3.39 9.99
N ALA A 43 8.54 -2.30 10.03
CA ALA A 43 8.97 -1.59 8.82
C ALA A 43 9.80 -2.46 7.86
N TRP A 44 10.35 -3.61 8.31
CA TRP A 44 11.06 -4.55 7.43
C TRP A 44 10.23 -5.00 6.22
N VAL A 45 8.89 -5.04 6.36
CA VAL A 45 7.96 -5.38 5.27
C VAL A 45 8.10 -4.41 4.08
N LEU A 46 8.45 -3.15 4.34
CA LEU A 46 8.66 -2.14 3.30
C LEU A 46 9.86 -2.48 2.40
N LEU A 47 10.78 -3.34 2.86
CA LEU A 47 11.89 -3.87 2.04
C LEU A 47 11.38 -4.69 0.85
N TYR A 48 10.13 -5.18 0.88
CA TYR A 48 9.48 -5.78 -0.28
C TYR A 48 9.51 -4.87 -1.51
N GLY A 49 9.41 -3.56 -1.31
CA GLY A 49 9.52 -2.57 -2.37
C GLY A 49 10.84 -2.62 -3.15
N LEU A 50 11.95 -3.05 -2.52
CA LEU A 50 13.25 -3.23 -3.17
C LEU A 50 13.25 -4.39 -4.19
N ILE A 51 12.34 -5.34 -4.05
CA ILE A 51 12.14 -6.44 -5.01
C ILE A 51 11.07 -6.05 -6.03
N TYR A 52 9.94 -5.53 -5.54
CA TYR A 52 8.79 -5.19 -6.38
C TYR A 52 9.12 -4.12 -7.43
N MET A 53 9.69 -2.98 -7.00
CA MET A 53 9.91 -1.84 -7.89
C MET A 53 10.87 -2.14 -9.05
N PRO A 54 12.05 -2.77 -8.85
CA PRO A 54 12.91 -3.11 -9.97
C PRO A 54 12.26 -4.11 -10.94
N TRP A 55 11.52 -5.10 -10.44
CA TRP A 55 10.83 -6.07 -11.28
C TRP A 55 9.71 -5.43 -12.07
N PHE A 56 8.88 -4.60 -11.42
CA PHE A 56 7.84 -3.82 -12.09
C PHE A 56 8.40 -2.89 -13.16
N CYS A 57 9.43 -2.10 -12.84
CA CYS A 57 10.12 -1.23 -13.80
C CYS A 57 10.71 -2.00 -14.99
N TYR A 58 11.21 -3.22 -14.76
CA TYR A 58 11.68 -4.09 -15.86
C TYR A 58 10.52 -4.48 -16.79
N LEU A 59 9.37 -4.87 -16.23
CA LEU A 59 8.19 -5.24 -17.01
C LEU A 59 7.65 -4.05 -17.81
N GLU A 60 7.56 -2.87 -17.20
CA GLU A 60 7.11 -1.65 -17.85
C GLU A 60 8.03 -1.24 -19.02
N LYS A 61 9.34 -1.37 -18.87
CA LYS A 61 10.30 -1.09 -19.94
C LYS A 61 10.23 -2.10 -21.08
N ARG A 62 9.87 -3.34 -20.80
CA ARG A 62 9.79 -4.40 -21.80
C ARG A 62 8.74 -4.12 -22.88
N GLN A 63 7.62 -3.48 -22.52
CA GLN A 63 6.49 -3.09 -23.39
C GLN A 63 6.07 -4.16 -24.43
N THR A 64 6.30 -5.42 -24.12
CA THR A 64 5.97 -6.53 -25.01
C THR A 64 4.54 -6.96 -24.77
N ILE A 65 3.72 -7.00 -25.80
CA ILE A 65 2.34 -7.51 -25.74
C ILE A 65 2.28 -8.73 -26.66
N HIS A 66 2.13 -9.93 -26.06
CA HIS A 66 1.83 -11.14 -26.79
C HIS A 66 0.32 -11.44 -26.76
N TYR A 67 -0.35 -10.97 -25.72
CA TYR A 67 -1.77 -11.23 -25.47
C TYR A 67 -2.52 -9.92 -25.26
N LEU A 68 -3.41 -9.61 -26.19
CA LEU A 68 -4.30 -8.47 -26.07
C LEU A 68 -5.51 -8.87 -25.22
N ILE A 69 -5.68 -8.18 -24.08
CA ILE A 69 -6.82 -8.40 -23.20
C ILE A 69 -7.99 -7.54 -23.66
N HIS A 70 -9.08 -8.19 -23.99
CA HIS A 70 -10.32 -7.54 -24.44
C HIS A 70 -11.53 -8.39 -24.09
N SER A 71 -12.61 -7.76 -23.70
CA SER A 71 -13.92 -8.36 -23.53
C SER A 71 -14.93 -7.63 -24.41
N PRO A 72 -15.89 -8.32 -25.05
CA PRO A 72 -16.97 -7.64 -25.77
C PRO A 72 -17.73 -6.62 -24.91
N LEU A 73 -17.74 -6.78 -23.59
CA LEU A 73 -18.35 -5.83 -22.67
C LEU A 73 -17.59 -4.50 -22.60
N ASP A 74 -16.30 -4.50 -22.90
CA ASP A 74 -15.47 -3.28 -22.86
C ASP A 74 -15.92 -2.26 -23.92
N ASP A 75 -16.50 -2.74 -25.02
CA ASP A 75 -16.98 -1.89 -26.13
C ASP A 75 -18.24 -1.09 -25.75
N TYR A 76 -19.03 -1.61 -24.81
CA TYR A 76 -20.25 -0.94 -24.30
C TYR A 76 -19.95 0.06 -23.19
N ILE A 77 -18.78 0.04 -22.57
CA ILE A 77 -18.42 0.95 -21.49
C ILE A 77 -17.94 2.27 -22.12
N PRO A 78 -18.59 3.42 -21.88
CA PRO A 78 -18.13 4.69 -22.39
C PRO A 78 -16.84 5.14 -21.68
N PHE A 79 -16.02 5.94 -22.37
CA PHE A 79 -14.96 6.71 -21.75
C PHE A 79 -15.57 7.89 -20.97
N VAL A 80 -15.17 8.04 -19.69
CA VAL A 80 -15.66 9.12 -18.80
C VAL A 80 -14.49 9.72 -18.04
N GLU A 81 -14.03 10.89 -18.49
CA GLU A 81 -12.84 11.58 -17.98
C GLU A 81 -12.90 11.93 -16.47
N TYR A 82 -14.09 12.17 -15.93
CA TYR A 82 -14.28 12.54 -14.51
C TYR A 82 -13.85 11.44 -13.54
N PHE A 83 -13.80 10.20 -13.99
CA PHE A 83 -13.30 9.09 -13.19
C PHE A 83 -11.80 9.15 -12.91
N ILE A 84 -11.08 10.12 -13.49
CA ILE A 84 -9.68 10.40 -13.14
C ILE A 84 -9.53 10.77 -11.66
N ILE A 85 -10.56 11.39 -11.05
CA ILE A 85 -10.54 11.76 -9.64
C ILE A 85 -10.44 10.53 -8.74
N PRO A 86 -11.39 9.57 -8.75
CA PRO A 86 -11.26 8.36 -7.94
C PRO A 86 -10.03 7.52 -8.34
N TYR A 87 -9.61 7.53 -9.59
CA TYR A 87 -8.39 6.85 -10.02
C TYR A 87 -7.15 7.39 -9.29
N LEU A 88 -6.97 8.70 -9.25
CA LEU A 88 -5.85 9.33 -8.53
C LEU A 88 -5.99 9.17 -7.02
N LEU A 89 -7.20 9.15 -6.48
CA LEU A 89 -7.45 8.89 -5.06
C LEU A 89 -7.04 7.48 -4.63
N TRP A 90 -6.84 6.53 -5.55
CA TRP A 90 -6.30 5.22 -5.23
C TRP A 90 -4.94 5.30 -4.52
N PHE A 91 -4.03 6.13 -4.99
CA PHE A 91 -2.73 6.32 -4.36
C PHE A 91 -2.87 6.84 -2.92
N VAL A 92 -3.75 7.83 -2.73
CA VAL A 92 -4.02 8.41 -1.42
C VAL A 92 -4.68 7.37 -0.51
N PHE A 93 -5.65 6.63 -1.02
CA PHE A 93 -6.38 5.60 -0.28
C PHE A 93 -5.44 4.51 0.27
N LEU A 94 -4.55 3.99 -0.56
CA LEU A 94 -3.57 2.99 -0.12
C LEU A 94 -2.53 3.58 0.84
N ALA A 95 -2.00 4.76 0.54
CA ALA A 95 -0.99 5.42 1.38
C ALA A 95 -1.55 5.73 2.78
N VAL A 96 -2.75 6.31 2.85
CA VAL A 96 -3.40 6.65 4.13
C VAL A 96 -3.75 5.40 4.91
N THR A 97 -4.31 4.37 4.27
CA THR A 97 -4.66 3.10 4.92
C THR A 97 -3.41 2.40 5.45
N GLY A 98 -2.37 2.31 4.64
CA GLY A 98 -1.09 1.71 5.02
C GLY A 98 -0.41 2.46 6.16
N ALA A 99 -0.33 3.79 6.07
CA ALA A 99 0.25 4.64 7.11
C ALA A 99 -0.55 4.54 8.42
N TYR A 100 -1.88 4.60 8.35
CA TYR A 100 -2.72 4.46 9.53
C TYR A 100 -2.40 3.17 10.29
N PHE A 101 -2.43 2.01 9.63
CA PHE A 101 -2.13 0.74 10.30
C PHE A 101 -0.67 0.61 10.72
N PHE A 102 0.26 1.15 9.95
CA PHE A 102 1.68 1.15 10.32
C PHE A 102 1.92 1.82 11.68
N PHE A 103 1.26 2.95 11.94
CA PHE A 103 1.45 3.70 13.18
C PHE A 103 0.55 3.24 14.32
N THR A 104 -0.62 2.64 14.04
CA THR A 104 -1.64 2.36 15.06
C THR A 104 -1.75 0.88 15.43
N ASN A 105 -1.66 -0.03 14.47
CA ASN A 105 -1.92 -1.45 14.70
C ASN A 105 -1.04 -2.36 13.83
N ARG A 106 0.01 -2.92 14.43
CA ARG A 106 0.95 -3.81 13.74
C ARG A 106 0.29 -5.03 13.11
N ARG A 107 -0.74 -5.59 13.77
CA ARG A 107 -1.43 -6.79 13.28
C ARG A 107 -2.19 -6.48 12.00
N ASP A 108 -2.96 -5.39 12.00
CA ASP A 108 -3.74 -4.96 10.83
C ASP A 108 -2.78 -4.53 9.71
N PHE A 109 -1.64 -3.91 10.05
CA PHE A 109 -0.58 -3.61 9.09
C PHE A 109 -0.02 -4.86 8.42
N TYR A 110 0.33 -5.90 9.19
CA TYR A 110 0.82 -7.15 8.60
C TYR A 110 -0.21 -7.86 7.74
N ARG A 111 -1.50 -7.80 8.10
CA ARG A 111 -2.59 -8.37 7.30
C ARG A 111 -2.74 -7.64 5.97
N LEU A 112 -2.79 -6.30 6.01
CA LEU A 112 -2.83 -5.49 4.80
C LEU A 112 -1.60 -5.77 3.93
N ALA A 113 -0.41 -5.73 4.49
CA ALA A 113 0.83 -5.98 3.77
C ALA A 113 0.88 -7.40 3.17
N ALA A 114 0.46 -8.42 3.92
CA ALA A 114 0.40 -9.80 3.41
C ALA A 114 -0.56 -9.90 2.23
N PHE A 115 -1.74 -9.27 2.32
CA PHE A 115 -2.68 -9.25 1.21
C PHE A 115 -2.09 -8.53 -0.01
N LEU A 116 -1.63 -7.29 0.14
CA LEU A 116 -1.10 -6.50 -0.96
C LEU A 116 0.12 -7.16 -1.61
N CYS A 117 1.12 -7.57 -0.81
CA CYS A 117 2.35 -8.18 -1.33
C CYS A 117 2.08 -9.50 -2.06
N SER A 118 1.14 -10.32 -1.58
CA SER A 118 0.76 -11.56 -2.26
C SER A 118 0.21 -11.30 -3.66
N GLY A 119 -0.76 -10.40 -3.79
CA GLY A 119 -1.35 -10.07 -5.08
C GLY A 119 -0.39 -9.36 -6.02
N MET A 120 0.40 -8.43 -5.49
CA MET A 120 1.44 -7.74 -6.28
C MET A 120 2.51 -8.73 -6.79
N THR A 121 2.87 -9.75 -6.02
CA THR A 121 3.80 -10.80 -6.46
C THR A 121 3.16 -11.66 -7.54
N ILE A 122 1.90 -12.09 -7.36
CA ILE A 122 1.17 -12.86 -8.38
C ILE A 122 1.05 -12.05 -9.67
N PHE A 123 0.72 -10.77 -9.58
CA PHE A 123 0.69 -9.85 -10.73
C PHE A 123 2.02 -9.85 -11.49
N LEU A 124 3.16 -9.66 -10.80
CA LEU A 124 4.48 -9.66 -11.44
C LEU A 124 4.79 -11.01 -12.13
N ILE A 125 4.44 -12.12 -11.48
CA ILE A 125 4.63 -13.46 -12.05
C ILE A 125 3.77 -13.62 -13.31
N VAL A 126 2.48 -13.27 -13.24
CA VAL A 126 1.57 -13.35 -14.37
C VAL A 126 2.08 -12.51 -15.54
N CYS A 127 2.42 -11.24 -15.32
CA CYS A 127 2.93 -10.36 -16.36
C CYS A 127 4.28 -10.81 -16.92
N THR A 128 5.09 -11.54 -16.15
CA THR A 128 6.35 -12.10 -16.61
C THR A 128 6.13 -13.26 -17.57
N ILE A 129 5.24 -14.20 -17.20
CA ILE A 129 4.97 -15.43 -17.95
C ILE A 129 4.01 -15.17 -19.11
N PHE A 130 3.05 -14.25 -18.89
CA PHE A 130 1.98 -13.90 -19.80
C PHE A 130 2.02 -12.40 -20.11
N PRO A 131 2.91 -11.94 -21.02
CA PRO A 131 3.02 -10.55 -21.43
C PRO A 131 1.73 -10.08 -22.08
N ASN A 132 1.01 -9.22 -21.41
CA ASN A 132 -0.34 -8.80 -21.79
C ASN A 132 -0.46 -7.27 -21.86
N GLY A 133 -1.48 -6.80 -22.54
CA GLY A 133 -1.76 -5.38 -22.68
C GLY A 133 -3.14 -5.11 -23.22
N LEU A 134 -3.47 -3.83 -23.37
CA LEU A 134 -4.76 -3.32 -23.83
C LEU A 134 -4.63 -2.45 -25.09
N ASN A 135 -5.72 -2.41 -25.85
CA ASN A 135 -5.93 -1.44 -26.93
C ASN A 135 -7.31 -0.78 -26.78
N LEU A 136 -7.64 -0.29 -25.60
CA LEU A 136 -8.94 0.32 -25.29
C LEU A 136 -8.87 1.84 -25.18
N ARG A 137 -7.67 2.41 -25.04
CA ARG A 137 -7.48 3.86 -24.87
C ARG A 137 -7.96 4.62 -26.08
N PRO A 138 -8.81 5.66 -25.92
CA PRO A 138 -9.26 6.46 -27.05
C PRO A 138 -8.09 7.23 -27.68
N VAL A 139 -8.03 7.27 -29.00
CA VAL A 139 -7.04 8.04 -29.76
C VAL A 139 -7.33 9.54 -29.66
N THR A 140 -8.63 9.89 -29.64
CA THR A 140 -9.11 11.27 -29.49
C THR A 140 -10.10 11.33 -28.34
N PHE A 141 -10.03 12.40 -27.56
CA PHE A 141 -10.95 12.57 -26.43
C PHE A 141 -12.23 13.28 -26.90
N PRO A 142 -13.41 12.88 -26.41
CA PRO A 142 -14.68 13.50 -26.77
C PRO A 142 -14.78 14.97 -26.33
N ARG A 143 -14.02 15.37 -25.34
CA ARG A 143 -13.99 16.71 -24.73
C ARG A 143 -12.57 17.09 -24.36
N GLU A 144 -12.25 18.37 -24.47
CA GLU A 144 -10.99 18.94 -24.03
C GLU A 144 -11.23 19.75 -22.75
N ASN A 145 -10.69 19.26 -21.64
CA ASN A 145 -10.81 19.89 -20.34
C ASN A 145 -9.67 19.41 -19.40
N ILE A 146 -9.57 19.98 -18.20
CA ILE A 146 -8.53 19.65 -17.22
C ILE A 146 -8.52 18.15 -16.84
N PHE A 147 -9.66 17.47 -16.87
CA PHE A 147 -9.73 16.05 -16.53
C PHE A 147 -9.13 15.19 -17.64
N THR A 148 -9.37 15.53 -18.92
CA THR A 148 -8.73 14.85 -20.05
C THR A 148 -7.23 15.11 -20.08
N ASP A 149 -6.76 16.30 -19.66
CA ASP A 149 -5.32 16.57 -19.54
C ASP A 149 -4.67 15.70 -18.45
N LEU A 150 -5.35 15.51 -17.31
CA LEU A 150 -4.91 14.58 -16.28
C LEU A 150 -4.90 13.13 -16.79
N VAL A 151 -5.89 12.72 -17.59
CA VAL A 151 -5.91 11.38 -18.21
C VAL A 151 -4.74 11.21 -19.17
N ARG A 152 -4.44 12.22 -20.02
CA ARG A 152 -3.25 12.19 -20.89
C ARG A 152 -1.96 12.03 -20.09
N MET A 153 -1.84 12.76 -18.99
CA MET A 153 -0.69 12.64 -18.11
C MET A 153 -0.55 11.20 -17.59
N ILE A 154 -1.63 10.59 -17.09
CA ILE A 154 -1.60 9.20 -16.62
C ILE A 154 -1.26 8.24 -17.76
N TYR A 155 -1.85 8.41 -18.94
CA TYR A 155 -1.56 7.56 -20.10
C TYR A 155 -0.10 7.65 -20.57
N SER A 156 0.56 8.78 -20.35
CA SER A 156 1.98 8.94 -20.67
C SER A 156 2.92 8.31 -19.63
N MET A 157 2.46 8.17 -18.38
CA MET A 157 3.26 7.61 -17.28
C MET A 157 3.06 6.10 -17.12
N ASP A 158 1.86 5.62 -17.41
CA ASP A 158 1.43 4.24 -17.23
C ASP A 158 1.18 3.61 -18.60
N THR A 159 1.98 2.62 -18.96
CA THR A 159 1.87 1.98 -20.29
C THR A 159 0.60 1.12 -20.38
N PRO A 160 0.05 0.87 -21.59
CA PRO A 160 -1.08 -0.04 -21.76
C PRO A 160 -0.65 -1.52 -21.74
N THR A 161 0.41 -1.82 -20.98
CA THR A 161 0.97 -3.17 -20.82
C THR A 161 0.88 -3.63 -19.37
N ASN A 162 1.05 -4.93 -19.12
CA ASN A 162 1.03 -5.49 -17.78
C ASN A 162 -0.27 -5.17 -17.00
N VAL A 163 -1.41 -5.43 -17.61
CA VAL A 163 -2.72 -5.01 -17.09
C VAL A 163 -3.46 -6.10 -16.32
N LEU A 164 -3.15 -7.38 -16.58
CA LEU A 164 -3.84 -8.55 -16.00
C LEU A 164 -2.99 -9.21 -14.89
N PRO A 165 -3.57 -9.44 -13.71
CA PRO A 165 -4.82 -8.91 -13.14
C PRO A 165 -4.67 -7.45 -12.69
N SER A 166 -5.77 -6.69 -12.59
CA SER A 166 -5.71 -5.29 -12.14
C SER A 166 -5.24 -5.14 -10.70
N ILE A 167 -4.06 -4.53 -10.50
CA ILE A 167 -3.57 -4.22 -9.15
C ILE A 167 -4.36 -3.10 -8.49
N HIS A 168 -4.95 -2.18 -9.26
CA HIS A 168 -5.83 -1.13 -8.74
C HIS A 168 -7.05 -1.73 -8.06
N VAL A 169 -7.71 -2.69 -8.71
CA VAL A 169 -8.86 -3.41 -8.18
C VAL A 169 -8.46 -4.24 -6.96
N TYR A 170 -7.44 -5.07 -7.10
CA TYR A 170 -6.98 -5.96 -6.04
C TYR A 170 -6.58 -5.22 -4.76
N ASN A 171 -5.76 -4.19 -4.89
CA ASN A 171 -5.29 -3.42 -3.75
C ASN A 171 -6.40 -2.59 -3.09
N SER A 172 -7.39 -2.11 -3.87
CA SER A 172 -8.58 -1.45 -3.31
C SER A 172 -9.40 -2.39 -2.44
N ILE A 173 -9.58 -3.64 -2.90
CA ILE A 173 -10.24 -4.69 -2.10
C ILE A 173 -9.45 -4.97 -0.82
N GLY A 174 -8.12 -5.05 -0.92
CA GLY A 174 -7.26 -5.24 0.24
C GLY A 174 -7.39 -4.13 1.28
N ALA A 175 -7.43 -2.87 0.84
CA ALA A 175 -7.64 -1.73 1.73
C ALA A 175 -9.03 -1.73 2.38
N MET A 176 -10.09 -1.99 1.60
CA MET A 176 -11.47 -2.12 2.12
C MET A 176 -11.55 -3.25 3.15
N ALA A 177 -10.99 -4.43 2.85
CA ALA A 177 -10.97 -5.57 3.75
C ALA A 177 -10.20 -5.27 5.04
N ALA A 178 -9.04 -4.62 4.96
CA ALA A 178 -8.26 -4.23 6.13
C ALA A 178 -9.03 -3.27 7.05
N ILE A 179 -9.70 -2.27 6.47
CA ILE A 179 -10.53 -1.31 7.22
C ILE A 179 -11.72 -2.04 7.86
N ALA A 180 -12.38 -2.94 7.13
CA ALA A 180 -13.54 -3.70 7.61
C ALA A 180 -13.20 -4.62 8.79
N HIS A 181 -12.01 -5.23 8.79
CA HIS A 181 -11.57 -6.16 9.85
C HIS A 181 -10.79 -5.47 10.97
N SER A 182 -10.52 -4.17 10.86
CA SER A 182 -9.80 -3.44 11.89
C SER A 182 -10.64 -3.28 13.15
N THR A 183 -10.10 -3.72 14.29
CA THR A 183 -10.77 -3.57 15.58
C THR A 183 -10.98 -2.11 15.99
N SER A 184 -10.06 -1.22 15.59
CA SER A 184 -10.14 0.21 15.88
C SER A 184 -11.14 0.93 14.98
N LEU A 185 -11.18 0.59 13.68
CA LEU A 185 -12.04 1.25 12.70
C LEU A 185 -13.44 0.64 12.62
N LYS A 186 -13.66 -0.58 13.12
CA LYS A 186 -14.94 -1.28 13.09
C LYS A 186 -16.10 -0.47 13.70
N LYS A 187 -15.82 0.41 14.68
CA LYS A 187 -16.82 1.26 15.32
C LYS A 187 -17.18 2.52 14.53
N HIS A 188 -16.36 2.90 13.54
CA HIS A 188 -16.51 4.12 12.77
C HIS A 188 -17.24 3.85 11.44
N ARG A 189 -18.59 3.76 11.48
CA ARG A 189 -19.42 3.45 10.29
C ARG A 189 -19.14 4.38 9.09
N GLY A 190 -18.89 5.66 9.33
CA GLY A 190 -18.57 6.62 8.27
C GLY A 190 -17.28 6.25 7.51
N VAL A 191 -16.22 5.82 8.23
CA VAL A 191 -14.97 5.35 7.63
C VAL A 191 -15.20 4.07 6.83
N GLN A 192 -15.99 3.15 7.35
CA GLN A 192 -16.35 1.90 6.66
C GLN A 192 -17.06 2.19 5.33
N ILE A 193 -18.16 2.94 5.39
CA ILE A 193 -18.97 3.30 4.22
C ILE A 193 -18.10 4.09 3.22
N GLY A 194 -17.36 5.09 3.69
CA GLY A 194 -16.48 5.91 2.85
C GLY A 194 -15.42 5.07 2.12
N SER A 195 -14.83 4.07 2.81
CA SER A 195 -13.86 3.17 2.19
C SER A 195 -14.47 2.29 1.11
N TYR A 196 -15.68 1.77 1.34
CA TYR A 196 -16.40 0.99 0.32
C TYR A 196 -16.79 1.84 -0.88
N VAL A 197 -17.37 3.03 -0.65
CA VAL A 197 -17.74 3.94 -1.74
C VAL A 197 -16.52 4.31 -2.57
N LEU A 198 -15.44 4.73 -1.92
CA LEU A 198 -14.20 5.10 -2.62
C LEU A 198 -13.60 3.90 -3.36
N GLY A 199 -13.49 2.73 -2.73
CA GLY A 199 -12.96 1.53 -3.37
C GLY A 199 -13.77 1.10 -4.60
N ILE A 200 -15.11 1.15 -4.53
CA ILE A 200 -15.99 0.87 -5.67
C ILE A 200 -15.79 1.90 -6.79
N LEU A 201 -15.71 3.19 -6.46
CA LEU A 201 -15.44 4.24 -7.44
C LEU A 201 -14.07 4.07 -8.12
N ILE A 202 -13.05 3.64 -7.37
CA ILE A 202 -11.73 3.31 -7.92
C ILE A 202 -11.85 2.12 -8.89
N ILE A 203 -12.56 1.05 -8.53
CA ILE A 203 -12.77 -0.09 -9.42
C ILE A 203 -13.44 0.34 -10.72
N PHE A 204 -14.51 1.11 -10.66
CA PHE A 204 -15.16 1.65 -11.85
C PHE A 204 -14.24 2.57 -12.66
N SER A 205 -13.41 3.38 -11.99
CA SER A 205 -12.51 4.30 -12.68
C SER A 205 -11.54 3.58 -13.62
N THR A 206 -11.11 2.37 -13.28
CA THR A 206 -10.18 1.61 -14.13
C THR A 206 -10.77 1.26 -15.49
N VAL A 207 -12.05 0.95 -15.55
CA VAL A 207 -12.75 0.60 -16.82
C VAL A 207 -13.27 1.82 -17.55
N PHE A 208 -13.79 2.84 -16.84
CA PHE A 208 -14.27 4.08 -17.47
C PHE A 208 -13.14 4.94 -18.05
N LEU A 209 -11.94 4.85 -17.48
CA LEU A 209 -10.72 5.45 -18.03
C LEU A 209 -10.00 4.54 -19.02
N LYS A 210 -10.58 3.39 -19.41
CA LYS A 210 -9.96 2.46 -20.36
C LYS A 210 -8.53 2.02 -19.99
N GLN A 211 -8.23 2.02 -18.68
CA GLN A 211 -6.96 1.54 -18.14
C GLN A 211 -6.96 0.03 -17.92
N HIS A 212 -8.15 -0.56 -17.76
CA HIS A 212 -8.34 -2.00 -17.60
C HIS A 212 -9.58 -2.49 -18.35
N SER A 213 -9.52 -3.73 -18.81
CA SER A 213 -10.67 -4.51 -19.28
C SER A 213 -11.49 -5.03 -18.10
N ILE A 214 -12.75 -5.33 -18.32
CA ILE A 214 -13.57 -6.12 -17.37
C ILE A 214 -12.90 -7.44 -17.04
N THR A 215 -12.19 -8.06 -17.97
CA THR A 215 -11.42 -9.28 -17.75
C THR A 215 -10.37 -9.11 -16.65
N ASP A 216 -9.66 -7.98 -16.63
CA ASP A 216 -8.64 -7.66 -15.61
C ASP A 216 -9.29 -7.47 -14.22
N VAL A 217 -10.47 -6.84 -14.21
CA VAL A 217 -11.26 -6.64 -12.98
C VAL A 217 -11.72 -7.99 -12.42
N ILE A 218 -12.29 -8.86 -13.26
CA ILE A 218 -12.74 -10.20 -12.85
C ILE A 218 -11.56 -11.03 -12.34
N ALA A 219 -10.42 -11.01 -13.02
CA ALA A 219 -9.22 -11.72 -12.59
C ALA A 219 -8.73 -11.21 -11.22
N ALA A 220 -8.74 -9.90 -10.99
CA ALA A 220 -8.38 -9.31 -9.72
C ALA A 220 -9.36 -9.68 -8.60
N LEU A 221 -10.67 -9.70 -8.88
CA LEU A 221 -11.70 -10.17 -7.94
C LEU A 221 -11.49 -11.64 -7.57
N ALA A 222 -11.26 -12.50 -8.55
CA ALA A 222 -10.98 -13.92 -8.34
C ALA A 222 -9.72 -14.12 -7.48
N MET A 223 -8.64 -13.39 -7.79
CA MET A 223 -7.41 -13.39 -7.01
C MET A 223 -7.65 -12.93 -5.57
N ALA A 224 -8.43 -11.86 -5.37
CA ALA A 224 -8.77 -11.37 -4.05
C ALA A 224 -9.59 -12.42 -3.25
N CYS A 225 -10.58 -13.07 -3.88
CA CYS A 225 -11.36 -14.14 -3.27
C CYS A 225 -10.49 -15.33 -2.86
N MET A 226 -9.47 -15.68 -3.65
CA MET A 226 -8.54 -16.76 -3.31
C MET A 226 -7.63 -16.41 -2.14
N ILE A 227 -7.10 -15.20 -2.08
CA ILE A 227 -6.13 -14.79 -1.04
C ILE A 227 -6.82 -14.41 0.28
N TYR A 228 -8.02 -13.83 0.22
CA TYR A 228 -8.76 -13.34 1.39
C TYR A 228 -8.89 -14.36 2.54
N PRO A 229 -9.27 -15.63 2.32
CA PRO A 229 -9.39 -16.60 3.41
C PRO A 229 -8.09 -16.85 4.16
N PHE A 230 -6.95 -16.84 3.46
CA PHE A 230 -5.64 -17.08 4.09
C PHE A 230 -5.23 -15.92 5.00
N VAL A 231 -5.59 -14.69 4.64
CA VAL A 231 -5.20 -13.50 5.41
C VAL A 231 -6.19 -13.19 6.53
N TYR A 232 -7.49 -13.36 6.30
CA TYR A 232 -8.53 -12.90 7.23
C TYR A 232 -9.29 -14.04 7.94
N ALA A 233 -9.76 -15.09 7.24
CA ALA A 233 -10.62 -16.10 7.82
C ALA A 233 -9.90 -17.09 8.75
N THR A 234 -8.63 -17.40 8.48
CA THR A 234 -7.85 -18.35 9.29
C THR A 234 -7.61 -17.86 10.72
N GLN A 235 -7.65 -16.55 10.93
CA GLN A 235 -7.38 -15.95 12.24
C GLN A 235 -8.64 -15.73 13.06
N GLU A 236 -9.79 -15.49 12.44
CA GLU A 236 -11.08 -15.46 13.15
C GLU A 236 -11.36 -16.79 13.84
N LYS A 237 -11.05 -17.92 13.17
CA LYS A 237 -11.16 -19.25 13.76
C LYS A 237 -10.23 -19.46 14.97
N LYS A 238 -9.03 -18.87 14.98
CA LYS A 238 -8.13 -18.95 16.14
C LYS A 238 -8.59 -18.11 17.31
N GLU A 239 -9.16 -16.94 17.07
CA GLU A 239 -9.70 -16.07 18.12
C GLU A 239 -10.95 -16.67 18.76
N THR A 240 -11.85 -17.22 17.94
CA THR A 240 -13.04 -17.92 18.43
C THR A 240 -12.69 -19.14 19.27
N LYS A 241 -11.70 -19.95 18.84
CA LYS A 241 -11.21 -21.10 19.62
C LYS A 241 -10.56 -20.67 20.93
N LEU A 242 -9.75 -19.60 20.93
CA LEU A 242 -9.09 -19.10 22.12
C LEU A 242 -10.08 -18.51 23.12
N SER A 243 -11.10 -17.80 22.65
CA SER A 243 -12.18 -17.28 23.51
C SER A 243 -13.06 -18.39 24.10
N GLN A 244 -13.27 -19.49 23.37
CA GLN A 244 -14.00 -20.66 23.86
C GLN A 244 -13.20 -21.49 24.88
N GLN A 245 -11.88 -21.40 24.87
CA GLN A 245 -11.02 -22.09 25.86
C GLN A 245 -10.84 -21.29 27.16
N LEU A 246 -11.22 -20.02 27.17
CA LEU A 246 -11.12 -19.12 28.33
C LEU A 246 -12.46 -18.97 29.09
N ILE A 247 -13.51 -19.61 28.63
CA ILE A 247 -14.84 -19.74 29.28
C ILE A 247 -14.97 -21.15 29.88
#